data_ed17edc17f832ce57d814847de927038
#
_entry.id   ed17edc17f832ce57d814847de927038
#
_cell.length_a   1.000
_cell.length_b   1.000
_cell.length_c   1.000
_cell.angle_alpha   90.00
_cell.angle_beta   90.00
_cell.angle_gamma   90.00
#
_symmetry.space_group_name_H-M   'P 1'
#
loop_
_entity.id
_entity.type
_entity.pdbx_description
1 polymer ?
#
loop_
_entity_poly.entity_id
_entity_poly.type
_entity_poly.pdbx_seq_one_letter_code
_entity_poly.pdbx_strand_id
1 'polypeptide(L)'
;APVVIVEGNWLLLDDERWRTLMEYCDFSLFIRAPAEALRTRLVGRKLAGGLSQADADAFYARTDGPNVERVLRHSRPANVELMMSANGEYRLV
;
A
#
# COMPACT_ATOMS: atom_id res chain seq x y z
N ALA A 1 23.91 10.88 13.84
CA ALA A 1 23.27 11.22 12.57
C ALA A 1 21.75 11.11 12.71
N PRO A 2 20.98 11.97 12.06
CA PRO A 2 19.51 11.88 12.13
C PRO A 2 19.00 10.65 11.41
N VAL A 3 17.89 10.13 11.89
CA VAL A 3 17.12 9.10 11.19
C VAL A 3 16.07 9.80 10.33
N VAL A 4 16.02 9.43 9.06
CA VAL A 4 15.01 9.95 8.13
C VAL A 4 14.07 8.80 7.77
N ILE A 5 12.77 9.02 7.98
CA ILE A 5 11.74 8.05 7.64
C ILE A 5 10.92 8.60 6.47
N VAL A 6 10.81 7.79 5.41
CA VAL A 6 10.01 8.12 4.23
C VAL A 6 8.93 7.03 4.08
N GLU A 7 7.69 7.45 3.89
CA GLU A 7 6.61 6.51 3.65
C GLU A 7 5.94 6.77 2.30
N GLY A 8 5.38 5.73 1.72
CA GLY A 8 4.65 5.83 0.47
C GLY A 8 4.25 4.46 -0.07
N ASN A 9 3.30 4.47 -0.98
CA ASN A 9 2.75 3.23 -1.53
C ASN A 9 3.62 2.58 -2.59
N TRP A 10 4.49 3.37 -3.25
CA TRP A 10 5.24 2.94 -4.41
C TRP A 10 6.72 2.65 -4.12
N LEU A 11 7.19 2.90 -2.91
CA LEU A 11 8.62 2.95 -2.60
C LEU A 11 9.37 1.65 -2.91
N LEU A 12 8.72 0.51 -2.75
CA LEU A 12 9.32 -0.81 -3.02
C LEU A 12 8.88 -1.41 -4.36
N LEU A 13 8.15 -0.66 -5.18
CA LEU A 13 7.69 -1.16 -6.46
C LEU A 13 8.87 -1.54 -7.34
N ASP A 14 8.80 -2.73 -7.95
CA ASP A 14 9.83 -3.21 -8.88
C ASP A 14 9.58 -2.61 -10.26
N ASP A 15 9.89 -1.34 -10.38
CA ASP A 15 9.73 -0.51 -11.58
C ASP A 15 10.98 0.35 -11.71
N GLU A 16 11.41 0.60 -12.93
CA GLU A 16 12.64 1.35 -13.22
C GLU A 16 12.74 2.67 -12.45
N ARG A 17 11.63 3.40 -12.36
CA ARG A 17 11.61 4.70 -11.69
C ARG A 17 11.78 4.60 -10.18
N TRP A 18 11.39 3.47 -9.58
CA TRP A 18 11.39 3.30 -8.12
C TRP A 18 12.57 2.46 -7.62
N ARG A 19 13.17 1.64 -8.49
CA ARG A 19 14.31 0.78 -8.08
C ARG A 19 15.48 1.58 -7.53
N THR A 20 15.76 2.74 -8.09
CA THR A 20 16.89 3.57 -7.68
C THR A 20 16.78 4.08 -6.25
N LEU A 21 15.56 4.19 -5.72
CA LEU A 21 15.36 4.60 -4.33
C LEU A 21 15.98 3.63 -3.34
N MET A 22 16.05 2.35 -3.67
CA MET A 22 16.63 1.35 -2.78
C MET A 22 18.12 1.55 -2.55
N GLU A 23 18.80 2.23 -3.46
CA GLU A 23 20.22 2.59 -3.29
C GLU A 23 20.45 3.55 -2.13
N TYR A 24 19.43 4.30 -1.76
CA TYR A 24 19.47 5.28 -0.68
C TYR A 24 18.79 4.80 0.61
N CYS A 25 18.34 3.55 0.63
CA CYS A 25 17.58 3.00 1.73
C CYS A 25 18.45 2.06 2.56
N ASP A 26 18.61 2.35 3.84
CA ASP A 26 19.35 1.50 4.75
C ASP A 26 18.50 0.36 5.32
N PHE A 27 17.20 0.61 5.48
CA PHE A 27 16.27 -0.35 6.05
C PHE A 27 14.89 -0.11 5.49
N SER A 28 14.21 -1.17 5.08
CA SER A 28 12.87 -1.10 4.51
C SER A 28 11.89 -1.97 5.28
N LEU A 29 10.65 -1.48 5.37
CA LEU A 29 9.55 -2.16 6.00
C LEU A 29 8.35 -2.11 5.06
N PHE A 30 7.72 -3.25 4.82
CA PHE A 30 6.53 -3.35 3.98
C PHE A 30 5.35 -3.82 4.83
N ILE A 31 4.25 -3.09 4.76
CA ILE A 31 3.02 -3.48 5.44
C ILE A 31 2.07 -4.06 4.40
N ARG A 32 1.79 -5.35 4.54
CA ARG A 32 0.82 -6.05 3.71
C ARG A 32 -0.53 -6.07 4.39
N ALA A 33 -1.57 -6.12 3.60
CA ALA A 33 -2.93 -6.35 4.07
C ALA A 33 -3.67 -7.19 3.04
N PRO A 34 -4.70 -7.96 3.44
CA PRO A 34 -5.54 -8.64 2.45
C PRO A 34 -6.16 -7.61 1.50
N ALA A 35 -6.19 -7.94 0.21
CA ALA A 35 -6.70 -7.02 -0.81
C ALA A 35 -8.13 -6.55 -0.49
N GLU A 36 -8.95 -7.43 0.07
CA GLU A 36 -10.32 -7.12 0.43
C GLU A 36 -10.41 -6.10 1.58
N ALA A 37 -9.51 -6.22 2.57
CA ALA A 37 -9.43 -5.24 3.66
C ALA A 37 -9.01 -3.87 3.14
N LEU A 38 -8.07 -3.82 2.20
CA LEU A 38 -7.66 -2.58 1.54
C LEU A 38 -8.79 -1.96 0.75
N ARG A 39 -9.55 -2.78 0.03
CA ARG A 39 -10.73 -2.32 -0.70
C ARG A 39 -11.73 -1.65 0.24
N THR A 40 -12.07 -2.30 1.33
CA THR A 40 -13.01 -1.77 2.32
C THR A 40 -12.57 -0.41 2.84
N ARG A 41 -11.28 -0.26 3.15
CA ARG A 41 -10.73 1.01 3.63
C ARG A 41 -10.74 2.11 2.58
N LEU A 42 -10.32 1.80 1.38
CA LEU A 42 -10.22 2.78 0.30
C LEU A 42 -11.61 3.24 -0.16
N VAL A 43 -12.55 2.32 -0.30
CA VAL A 43 -13.94 2.67 -0.59
C VAL A 43 -14.52 3.50 0.56
N GLY A 44 -14.27 3.10 1.80
CA GLY A 44 -14.74 3.83 2.99
C GLY A 44 -14.25 5.27 3.03
N ARG A 45 -13.01 5.54 2.63
CA ARG A 45 -12.48 6.91 2.53
C ARG A 45 -13.25 7.76 1.53
N LYS A 46 -13.63 7.18 0.39
CA LYS A 46 -14.41 7.89 -0.63
C LYS A 46 -15.82 8.19 -0.15
N LEU A 47 -16.44 7.24 0.55
CA LEU A 47 -17.75 7.45 1.17
C LEU A 47 -17.69 8.56 2.22
N ALA A 48 -16.68 8.53 3.09
CA ALA A 48 -16.48 9.56 4.11
C ALA A 48 -16.23 10.94 3.47
N GLY A 49 -15.61 10.98 2.30
CA GLY A 49 -15.38 12.21 1.53
C GLY A 49 -16.58 12.70 0.73
N GLY A 50 -17.71 12.01 0.78
CA GLY A 50 -18.97 12.45 0.19
C GLY A 50 -19.37 11.76 -1.11
N LEU A 51 -18.60 10.80 -1.62
CA LEU A 51 -19.01 10.03 -2.80
C LEU A 51 -20.17 9.09 -2.47
N SER A 52 -21.03 8.85 -3.46
CA SER A 52 -22.02 7.79 -3.37
C SER A 52 -21.35 6.41 -3.38
N GLN A 53 -22.06 5.37 -2.95
CA GLN A 53 -21.55 4.01 -3.00
C GLN A 53 -21.17 3.60 -4.43
N ALA A 54 -22.02 3.93 -5.41
CA ALA A 54 -21.76 3.60 -6.81
C ALA A 54 -20.49 4.31 -7.33
N ASP A 55 -20.31 5.58 -7.01
CA ASP A 55 -19.13 6.34 -7.44
C ASP A 55 -17.85 5.85 -6.73
N ALA A 56 -17.94 5.53 -5.45
CA ALA A 56 -16.83 4.99 -4.69
C ALA A 56 -16.36 3.63 -5.25
N ASP A 57 -17.31 2.75 -5.55
CA ASP A 57 -17.02 1.45 -6.14
C ASP A 57 -16.40 1.59 -7.54
N ALA A 58 -16.92 2.50 -8.35
CA ALA A 58 -16.40 2.77 -9.68
C ALA A 58 -14.96 3.32 -9.62
N PHE A 59 -14.69 4.22 -8.69
CA PHE A 59 -13.35 4.76 -8.49
C PHE A 59 -12.37 3.67 -8.08
N TYR A 60 -12.78 2.79 -7.17
CA TYR A 60 -11.94 1.66 -6.77
C TYR A 60 -11.60 0.77 -7.97
N ALA A 61 -12.60 0.36 -8.73
CA ALA A 61 -12.41 -0.52 -9.88
C ALA A 61 -11.46 0.08 -10.93
N ARG A 62 -11.54 1.39 -11.12
CA ARG A 62 -10.77 2.10 -12.15
C ARG A 62 -9.36 2.48 -11.69
N THR A 63 -9.18 2.84 -10.43
CA THR A 63 -7.95 3.48 -9.94
C THR A 63 -7.30 2.73 -8.78
N ASP A 64 -7.96 2.65 -7.63
CA ASP A 64 -7.34 2.11 -6.41
C ASP A 64 -7.10 0.60 -6.50
N GLY A 65 -8.04 -0.15 -7.06
CA GLY A 65 -7.92 -1.60 -7.18
C GLY A 65 -6.72 -2.04 -8.00
N PRO A 66 -6.56 -1.53 -9.23
CA PRO A 66 -5.36 -1.83 -10.03
C PRO A 66 -4.06 -1.43 -9.33
N ASN A 67 -4.04 -0.30 -8.63
CA ASN A 67 -2.86 0.15 -7.89
C ASN A 67 -2.55 -0.77 -6.70
N VAL A 68 -3.54 -1.19 -5.94
CA VAL A 68 -3.37 -2.16 -4.84
C VAL A 68 -2.78 -3.45 -5.36
N GLU A 69 -3.34 -3.99 -6.44
CA GLU A 69 -2.87 -5.23 -7.04
C GLU A 69 -1.41 -5.10 -7.51
N ARG A 70 -1.08 -4.00 -8.16
CA ARG A 70 0.28 -3.75 -8.62
C ARG A 70 1.29 -3.71 -7.47
N VAL A 71 0.97 -3.01 -6.39
CA VAL A 71 1.85 -2.92 -5.22
C VAL A 71 2.00 -4.27 -4.54
N LEU A 72 0.92 -5.02 -4.36
CA LEU A 72 0.98 -6.33 -3.70
C LEU A 72 1.76 -7.37 -4.52
N ARG A 73 1.66 -7.33 -5.84
CA ARG A 73 2.29 -8.32 -6.72
C ARG A 73 3.70 -7.96 -7.14
N HIS A 74 4.00 -6.69 -7.29
CA HIS A 74 5.21 -6.23 -7.96
C HIS A 74 6.13 -5.40 -7.09
N SER A 75 5.97 -5.45 -5.77
CA SER A 75 6.91 -4.83 -4.85
C SER A 75 8.09 -5.76 -4.57
N ARG A 76 9.27 -5.14 -4.38
CA ARG A 76 10.47 -5.86 -4.01
C ARG A 76 10.40 -6.27 -2.54
N PRO A 77 11.12 -7.35 -2.15
CA PRO A 77 11.17 -7.74 -0.76
C PRO A 77 11.72 -6.63 0.14
N ALA A 78 11.13 -6.49 1.31
CA ALA A 78 11.61 -5.57 2.35
C ALA A 78 12.44 -6.31 3.39
N ASN A 79 13.20 -5.56 4.18
CA ASN A 79 13.93 -6.14 5.30
C ASN A 79 12.98 -6.75 6.33
N VAL A 80 11.84 -6.08 6.58
CA VAL A 80 10.79 -6.58 7.46
C VAL A 80 9.45 -6.46 6.74
N GLU A 81 8.64 -7.48 6.83
CA GLU A 81 7.28 -7.45 6.32
C GLU A 81 6.30 -7.70 7.47
N LEU A 82 5.28 -6.85 7.55
CA LEU A 82 4.19 -6.98 8.50
C LEU A 82 2.90 -7.26 7.75
N MET A 83 2.06 -8.12 8.33
CA MET A 83 0.70 -8.31 7.85
C MET A 83 -0.26 -7.58 8.78
N MET A 84 -1.08 -6.71 8.21
CA MET A 84 -2.14 -6.03 8.94
C MET A 84 -3.43 -6.83 8.79
N SER A 85 -4.07 -7.15 9.91
CA SER A 85 -5.36 -7.81 9.91
C SER A 85 -6.50 -6.82 9.64
N ALA A 86 -7.70 -7.34 9.37
CA ALA A 86 -8.88 -6.52 9.12
C ALA A 86 -9.21 -5.56 10.28
N ASN A 87 -8.88 -5.94 11.52
CA ASN A 87 -9.09 -5.10 12.71
C ASN A 87 -7.92 -4.14 13.01
N GLY A 88 -6.92 -4.09 12.15
CA GLY A 88 -5.80 -3.15 12.29
C GLY A 88 -4.64 -3.64 13.14
N GLU A 89 -4.61 -4.90 13.52
CA GLU A 89 -3.48 -5.46 14.23
C GLU A 89 -2.36 -5.87 13.25
N TYR A 90 -1.10 -5.76 13.68
CA TYR A 90 0.06 -6.09 12.88
C TYR A 90 0.76 -7.32 13.43
N ARG A 91 1.30 -8.15 12.54
CA ARG A 91 2.14 -9.30 12.89
C ARG A 91 3.26 -9.46 11.87
N LEU A 92 4.37 -10.01 12.30
CA LEU A 92 5.45 -10.37 11.39
C LEU A 92 5.01 -11.50 10.45
N VAL A 93 5.39 -11.35 9.23
CA VAL A 93 5.14 -12.37 8.20
C VAL A 93 6.23 -13.43 8.25
#